data_b16c4819a5361512b574541e37cfc299
#
_entry.id   b16c4819a5361512b574541e37cfc299
#
_cell.length_a   1.000
_cell.length_b   1.000
_cell.length_c   1.000
_cell.angle_alpha   90.00
_cell.angle_beta   90.00
_cell.angle_gamma   90.00
#
_symmetry.space_group_name_H-M   'P 1'
#
loop_
_entity.id
_entity.type
_entity.pdbx_description
1 polymer ?
#
loop_
_entity_poly.entity_id
_entity_poly.type
_entity_poly.pdbx_seq_one_letter_code
_entity_poly.pdbx_strand_id
1 'polypeptide(L)'
;MCIRDRIYSIHSQEENSHGKLIFGFIKDLLKKSQLEKEDIDLIALSVGPGSFTGLRVGCSVAQGLAFGLKKKILPLSSLNILAQNVFLDGEAEHLYIVKEAHMNDLYVGKFARKHNDLAYPLIDDRAIKKTELEKFFSSDRKAVICCDCHEHFKNLSSNVLISRDHHVEGLLHLANYLEDIDSKLKNADEVYPTYLSGDDQWKKVR
;
A
#
# COMPACT_ATOMS: atom_id res chain seq x y z
N MET A 1 14.59 0.11 3.30
CA MET A 1 15.69 0.66 2.46
C MET A 1 16.26 -0.47 1.61
N CYS A 2 16.41 -0.25 0.32
CA CYS A 2 16.96 -1.23 -0.62
C CYS A 2 18.25 -0.67 -1.23
N ILE A 3 19.29 -1.50 -1.30
CA ILE A 3 20.60 -1.15 -1.87
C ILE A 3 21.02 -2.33 -2.74
N ARG A 4 20.90 -2.18 -4.07
CA ARG A 4 21.14 -3.27 -5.01
C ARG A 4 20.31 -4.50 -4.64
N ASP A 5 20.96 -5.54 -4.08
CA ASP A 5 20.40 -6.84 -3.69
C ASP A 5 20.11 -6.98 -2.19
N ARG A 6 20.37 -5.93 -1.39
CA ARG A 6 20.20 -5.96 0.07
C ARG A 6 19.02 -5.11 0.51
N ILE A 7 18.15 -5.69 1.34
CA ILE A 7 17.01 -5.02 1.94
C ILE A 7 17.25 -4.87 3.45
N TYR A 8 17.05 -3.65 3.95
CA TYR A 8 17.04 -3.34 5.37
C TYR A 8 15.65 -2.84 5.76
N SER A 9 15.05 -3.46 6.77
CA SER A 9 13.74 -3.08 7.27
C SER A 9 13.75 -2.89 8.78
N ILE A 10 12.86 -2.05 9.27
CA ILE A 10 12.53 -1.87 10.68
C ILE A 10 11.02 -1.86 10.77
N HIS A 11 10.50 -2.64 11.70
CA HIS A 11 9.09 -2.74 12.00
C HIS A 11 8.84 -2.42 13.48
N SER A 12 7.73 -1.74 13.80
CA SER A 12 7.30 -1.49 15.18
C SER A 12 5.84 -1.89 15.30
N GLN A 13 5.54 -2.57 16.42
CA GLN A 13 4.17 -2.93 16.82
C GLN A 13 3.58 -1.92 17.81
N GLU A 14 4.30 -0.86 18.16
CA GLU A 14 3.81 0.14 19.09
C GLU A 14 2.70 0.97 18.46
N GLU A 15 1.51 0.90 19.05
CA GLU A 15 0.37 1.72 18.65
C GLU A 15 0.60 3.19 18.99
N ASN A 16 0.18 4.09 18.08
CA ASN A 16 0.19 5.56 18.25
C ASN A 16 1.56 6.26 18.39
N SER A 17 2.68 5.56 18.16
CA SER A 17 4.03 6.14 18.26
C SER A 17 4.68 6.51 16.92
N HIS A 18 4.01 6.23 15.79
CA HIS A 18 4.57 6.31 14.44
C HIS A 18 5.27 7.64 14.11
N GLY A 19 4.68 8.77 14.49
CA GLY A 19 5.28 10.08 14.22
C GLY A 19 6.58 10.36 14.98
N LYS A 20 6.76 9.77 16.16
CA LYS A 20 7.97 9.97 16.99
C LYS A 20 9.10 9.03 16.58
N LEU A 21 8.77 7.81 16.15
CA LEU A 21 9.75 6.76 15.88
C LEU A 21 10.33 6.84 14.46
N ILE A 22 9.59 7.39 13.48
CA ILE A 22 9.96 7.31 12.07
C ILE A 22 11.33 7.92 11.76
N PHE A 23 11.67 9.05 12.38
CA PHE A 23 13.00 9.65 12.19
C PHE A 23 14.13 8.83 12.82
N GLY A 24 13.86 8.18 13.96
CA GLY A 24 14.77 7.22 14.57
C GLY A 24 15.02 6.03 13.65
N PHE A 25 13.96 5.46 13.07
CA PHE A 25 14.05 4.34 12.12
C PHE A 25 14.82 4.70 10.86
N ILE A 26 14.62 5.90 10.31
CA ILE A 26 15.38 6.37 9.14
C ILE A 26 16.87 6.45 9.48
N LYS A 27 17.23 7.04 10.63
CA LYS A 27 18.61 7.14 11.10
C LYS A 27 19.25 5.76 11.31
N ASP A 28 18.51 4.83 11.93
CA ASP A 28 18.99 3.48 12.18
C ASP A 28 19.16 2.68 10.88
N LEU A 29 18.26 2.85 9.91
CA LEU A 29 18.38 2.23 8.59
C LEU A 29 19.61 2.76 7.83
N LEU A 30 19.83 4.06 7.80
CA LEU A 30 21.02 4.66 7.19
C LEU A 30 22.31 4.13 7.84
N LYS A 31 22.35 4.08 9.17
CA LYS A 31 23.50 3.52 9.91
C LYS A 31 23.72 2.04 9.58
N LYS A 32 22.67 1.21 9.59
CA LYS A 32 22.76 -0.23 9.26
C LYS A 32 23.21 -0.47 7.83
N SER A 33 22.79 0.36 6.89
CA SER A 33 23.14 0.27 5.48
C SER A 33 24.48 0.89 5.14
N GLN A 34 25.11 1.61 6.08
CA GLN A 34 26.34 2.39 5.87
C GLN A 34 26.17 3.45 4.76
N LEU A 35 25.00 4.08 4.70
CA LEU A 35 24.67 5.15 3.76
C LEU A 35 24.44 6.45 4.49
N GLU A 36 24.73 7.55 3.80
CA GLU A 36 24.31 8.89 4.19
C GLU A 36 22.94 9.23 3.54
N LYS A 37 22.27 10.24 4.07
CA LYS A 37 20.95 10.64 3.54
C LYS A 37 21.01 11.14 2.10
N GLU A 38 22.15 11.66 1.66
CA GLU A 38 22.44 12.12 0.32
C GLU A 38 22.47 10.98 -0.71
N ASP A 39 22.78 9.78 -0.26
CA ASP A 39 22.82 8.56 -1.09
C ASP A 39 21.42 8.00 -1.42
N ILE A 40 20.36 8.56 -0.84
CA ILE A 40 18.98 8.18 -1.17
C ILE A 40 18.65 8.65 -2.58
N ASP A 41 18.31 7.74 -3.48
CA ASP A 41 17.92 8.06 -4.85
C ASP A 41 16.43 8.34 -5.00
N LEU A 42 15.59 7.60 -4.28
CA LEU A 42 14.14 7.61 -4.41
C LEU A 42 13.47 7.33 -3.06
N ILE A 43 12.34 7.98 -2.83
CA ILE A 43 11.46 7.72 -1.69
C ILE A 43 10.18 7.05 -2.21
N ALA A 44 9.97 5.78 -1.91
CA ALA A 44 8.70 5.11 -2.20
C ALA A 44 7.78 5.19 -0.97
N LEU A 45 6.51 5.51 -1.19
CA LEU A 45 5.54 5.79 -0.14
C LEU A 45 4.19 5.13 -0.41
N SER A 46 3.66 4.44 0.59
CA SER A 46 2.24 4.05 0.59
C SER A 46 1.37 5.28 0.89
N VAL A 47 0.57 5.71 -0.10
CA VAL A 47 -0.32 6.87 0.04
C VAL A 47 -1.75 6.52 0.43
N GLY A 48 -2.05 5.23 0.65
CA GLY A 48 -3.40 4.77 1.02
C GLY A 48 -4.06 3.91 -0.06
N PRO A 49 -5.27 3.43 0.20
CA PRO A 49 -6.12 3.74 1.35
C PRO A 49 -5.64 3.08 2.65
N GLY A 50 -5.99 3.68 3.80
CA GLY A 50 -5.58 3.16 5.11
C GLY A 50 -5.79 4.14 6.26
N SER A 51 -5.01 3.98 7.33
CA SER A 51 -5.08 4.82 8.53
C SER A 51 -4.93 6.31 8.22
N PHE A 52 -5.95 7.10 8.58
CA PHE A 52 -5.99 8.53 8.34
C PHE A 52 -4.78 9.30 8.90
N THR A 53 -4.42 9.03 10.15
CA THR A 53 -3.27 9.66 10.81
C THR A 53 -1.96 9.12 10.25
N GLY A 54 -1.85 7.81 10.07
CA GLY A 54 -0.63 7.17 9.55
C GLY A 54 -0.26 7.66 8.16
N LEU A 55 -1.21 7.77 7.25
CA LEU A 55 -0.98 8.27 5.90
C LEU A 55 -0.50 9.73 5.90
N ARG A 56 -1.08 10.59 6.72
CA ARG A 56 -0.65 11.99 6.83
C ARG A 56 0.76 12.12 7.38
N VAL A 57 1.07 11.38 8.43
CA VAL A 57 2.43 11.35 8.99
C VAL A 57 3.43 10.87 7.93
N GLY A 58 3.14 9.75 7.26
CA GLY A 58 3.98 9.20 6.20
C GLY A 58 4.21 10.20 5.06
N CYS A 59 3.13 10.82 4.55
CA CYS A 59 3.23 11.83 3.50
C CYS A 59 4.07 13.05 3.95
N SER A 60 3.82 13.58 5.15
CA SER A 60 4.55 14.75 5.65
C SER A 60 6.04 14.47 5.81
N VAL A 61 6.41 13.28 6.30
CA VAL A 61 7.82 12.89 6.44
C VAL A 61 8.46 12.70 5.06
N ALA A 62 7.78 11.99 4.15
CA ALA A 62 8.29 11.78 2.78
C ALA A 62 8.47 13.10 2.02
N GLN A 63 7.50 14.02 2.13
CA GLN A 63 7.59 15.37 1.57
C GLN A 63 8.79 16.15 2.13
N GLY A 64 8.96 16.15 3.46
CA GLY A 64 10.08 16.84 4.11
C GLY A 64 11.44 16.31 3.67
N LEU A 65 11.59 14.97 3.59
CA LEU A 65 12.80 14.32 3.10
C LEU A 65 13.04 14.62 1.62
N ALA A 66 12.03 14.44 0.76
CA ALA A 66 12.14 14.68 -0.67
C ALA A 66 12.51 16.13 -0.99
N PHE A 67 11.89 17.08 -0.29
CA PHE A 67 12.21 18.49 -0.43
C PHE A 67 13.64 18.80 0.00
N GLY A 68 14.04 18.35 1.20
CA GLY A 68 15.38 18.60 1.76
C GLY A 68 16.51 17.96 0.93
N LEU A 69 16.27 16.78 0.38
CA LEU A 69 17.25 16.02 -0.42
C LEU A 69 17.13 16.29 -1.93
N LYS A 70 16.15 17.07 -2.38
CA LYS A 70 15.84 17.29 -3.80
C LYS A 70 15.60 15.99 -4.57
N LYS A 71 14.90 15.06 -3.95
CA LYS A 71 14.56 13.74 -4.52
C LYS A 71 13.07 13.67 -4.87
N LYS A 72 12.73 12.71 -5.71
CA LYS A 72 11.34 12.42 -6.07
C LYS A 72 10.72 11.42 -5.11
N ILE A 73 9.38 11.38 -5.09
CA ILE A 73 8.60 10.39 -4.36
C ILE A 73 7.86 9.53 -5.38
N LEU A 74 7.85 8.22 -5.16
CA LEU A 74 6.99 7.26 -5.84
C LEU A 74 5.79 6.97 -4.93
N PRO A 75 4.62 7.58 -5.15
CA PRO A 75 3.42 7.26 -4.41
C PRO A 75 2.81 5.96 -4.93
N LEU A 76 2.52 5.02 -4.03
CA LEU A 76 1.95 3.71 -4.36
C LEU A 76 0.67 3.48 -3.55
N SER A 77 -0.30 2.80 -4.16
CA SER A 77 -1.50 2.35 -3.45
C SER A 77 -1.15 1.29 -2.41
N SER A 78 -1.76 1.39 -1.22
CA SER A 78 -1.64 0.35 -0.18
C SER A 78 -2.16 -0.99 -0.65
N LEU A 79 -3.24 -1.01 -1.45
CA LEU A 79 -3.82 -2.25 -1.99
C LEU A 79 -2.89 -2.87 -3.04
N ASN A 80 -2.24 -2.04 -3.86
CA ASN A 80 -1.26 -2.54 -4.82
C ASN A 80 -0.03 -3.15 -4.13
N ILE A 81 0.47 -2.51 -3.06
CA ILE A 81 1.58 -3.05 -2.26
C ILE A 81 1.21 -4.40 -1.65
N LEU A 82 -0.01 -4.53 -1.12
CA LEU A 82 -0.49 -5.81 -0.57
C LEU A 82 -0.62 -6.88 -1.66
N ALA A 83 -1.17 -6.52 -2.83
CA ALA A 83 -1.25 -7.43 -3.97
C ALA A 83 0.14 -7.91 -4.40
N GLN A 84 1.11 -7.00 -4.41
CA GLN A 84 2.50 -7.33 -4.74
C GLN A 84 3.10 -8.33 -3.75
N ASN A 85 2.88 -8.17 -2.45
CA ASN A 85 3.34 -9.14 -1.45
C ASN A 85 2.75 -10.54 -1.72
N VAL A 86 1.44 -10.62 -1.99
CA VAL A 86 0.79 -11.92 -2.30
C VAL A 86 1.37 -12.56 -3.56
N PHE A 87 1.67 -11.76 -4.58
CA PHE A 87 2.28 -12.30 -5.79
C PHE A 87 3.73 -12.75 -5.60
N LEU A 88 4.47 -12.14 -4.69
CA LEU A 88 5.82 -12.61 -4.34
C LEU A 88 5.81 -13.94 -3.57
N ASP A 89 4.78 -14.17 -2.75
CA ASP A 89 4.69 -15.33 -1.87
C ASP A 89 3.92 -16.52 -2.49
N GLY A 90 3.20 -16.33 -3.59
CA GLY A 90 2.28 -17.33 -4.12
C GLY A 90 2.23 -17.37 -5.66
N GLU A 91 1.39 -18.28 -6.19
CA GLU A 91 1.24 -18.54 -7.63
C GLU A 91 -0.04 -17.94 -8.24
N ALA A 92 -0.79 -17.13 -7.47
CA ALA A 92 -2.03 -16.54 -7.97
C ALA A 92 -1.78 -15.66 -9.19
N GLU A 93 -2.57 -15.81 -10.25
CA GLU A 93 -2.51 -14.95 -11.44
C GLU A 93 -3.39 -13.72 -11.31
N HIS A 94 -4.49 -13.84 -10.56
CA HIS A 94 -5.44 -12.76 -10.29
C HIS A 94 -5.87 -12.82 -8.83
N LEU A 95 -6.02 -11.67 -8.22
CA LEU A 95 -6.50 -11.58 -6.84
C LEU A 95 -7.26 -10.29 -6.57
N TYR A 96 -8.07 -10.33 -5.53
CA TYR A 96 -8.69 -9.17 -4.92
C TYR A 96 -8.02 -8.89 -3.59
N ILE A 97 -7.72 -7.62 -3.35
CA ILE A 97 -7.35 -7.12 -2.04
C ILE A 97 -8.58 -6.47 -1.43
N VAL A 98 -8.89 -6.85 -0.20
CA VAL A 98 -9.99 -6.26 0.57
C VAL A 98 -9.49 -5.89 1.96
N LYS A 99 -9.66 -4.64 2.34
CA LYS A 99 -9.31 -4.11 3.66
C LYS A 99 -10.52 -3.50 4.35
N GLU A 100 -10.59 -3.65 5.67
CA GLU A 100 -11.58 -2.91 6.43
C GLU A 100 -11.32 -1.40 6.35
N ALA A 101 -12.41 -0.66 6.11
CA ALA A 101 -12.47 0.78 6.16
C ALA A 101 -13.33 1.22 7.35
N HIS A 102 -13.38 2.52 7.62
CA HIS A 102 -14.28 3.05 8.65
C HIS A 102 -15.74 2.93 8.23
N MET A 103 -16.67 2.94 9.20
CA MET A 103 -18.13 3.02 9.01
C MET A 103 -18.74 1.87 8.17
N ASN A 104 -18.30 0.62 8.36
CA ASN A 104 -18.80 -0.53 7.62
C ASN A 104 -18.51 -0.56 6.11
N ASP A 105 -17.56 0.23 5.66
CA ASP A 105 -17.08 0.17 4.29
C ASP A 105 -15.88 -0.77 4.17
N LEU A 106 -15.56 -1.16 2.95
CA LEU A 106 -14.39 -1.96 2.59
C LEU A 106 -13.65 -1.26 1.46
N TYR A 107 -12.33 -1.20 1.55
CA TYR A 107 -11.47 -0.83 0.44
C TYR A 107 -11.21 -2.07 -0.40
N VAL A 108 -11.42 -1.95 -1.71
CA VAL A 108 -11.24 -3.06 -2.65
C VAL A 108 -10.42 -2.66 -3.86
N GLY A 109 -9.56 -3.58 -4.30
CA GLY A 109 -8.82 -3.51 -5.55
C GLY A 109 -8.74 -4.89 -6.20
N LYS A 110 -8.65 -4.95 -7.52
CA LYS A 110 -8.42 -6.17 -8.29
C LYS A 110 -7.12 -6.06 -9.05
N PHE A 111 -6.28 -7.09 -8.96
CA PHE A 111 -4.94 -7.09 -9.53
C PHE A 111 -4.69 -8.36 -10.34
N ALA A 112 -3.86 -8.21 -11.38
CA ALA A 112 -3.30 -9.32 -12.13
C ALA A 112 -1.79 -9.37 -11.96
N ARG A 113 -1.23 -10.58 -11.95
CA ARG A 113 0.21 -10.79 -12.06
C ARG A 113 0.65 -10.51 -13.49
N LYS A 114 1.65 -9.68 -13.65
CA LYS A 114 2.31 -9.37 -14.91
C LYS A 114 3.74 -9.91 -14.92
N HIS A 115 4.45 -9.62 -16.00
CA HIS A 115 5.87 -9.95 -16.10
C HIS A 115 6.66 -9.46 -14.88
N ASN A 116 7.67 -10.20 -14.44
CA ASN A 116 8.45 -9.97 -13.22
C ASN A 116 7.58 -9.97 -11.95
N ASP A 117 6.52 -10.76 -11.92
CA ASP A 117 5.58 -10.86 -10.79
C ASP A 117 4.93 -9.54 -10.36
N LEU A 118 4.90 -8.53 -11.25
CA LEU A 118 4.34 -7.22 -10.94
C LEU A 118 2.83 -7.27 -10.76
N ALA A 119 2.36 -6.67 -9.66
CA ALA A 119 0.96 -6.45 -9.39
C ALA A 119 0.42 -5.30 -10.25
N TYR A 120 -0.39 -5.62 -11.24
CA TYR A 120 -1.01 -4.68 -12.15
C TYR A 120 -2.48 -4.46 -11.78
N PRO A 121 -2.94 -3.21 -11.51
CA PRO A 121 -4.32 -2.95 -11.19
C PRO A 121 -5.23 -3.18 -12.40
N LEU A 122 -6.28 -3.98 -12.22
CA LEU A 122 -7.33 -4.22 -13.23
C LEU A 122 -8.53 -3.29 -13.05
N ILE A 123 -8.69 -2.73 -11.87
CA ILE A 123 -9.70 -1.72 -11.54
C ILE A 123 -9.03 -0.68 -10.64
N ASP A 124 -9.59 0.52 -10.62
CA ASP A 124 -9.20 1.53 -9.64
C ASP A 124 -9.62 1.11 -8.24
N ASP A 125 -8.76 1.43 -7.26
CA ASP A 125 -9.07 1.24 -5.85
C ASP A 125 -10.32 2.02 -5.48
N ARG A 126 -11.24 1.40 -4.74
CA ARG A 126 -12.49 2.04 -4.34
C ARG A 126 -13.00 1.56 -2.99
N ALA A 127 -13.88 2.35 -2.40
CA ALA A 127 -14.66 1.95 -1.24
C ALA A 127 -16.00 1.34 -1.69
N ILE A 128 -16.41 0.24 -1.06
CA ILE A 128 -17.72 -0.38 -1.23
C ILE A 128 -18.34 -0.62 0.15
N LYS A 129 -19.67 -0.71 0.22
CA LYS A 129 -20.35 -1.12 1.46
C LYS A 129 -20.20 -2.64 1.66
N LYS A 130 -20.09 -3.08 2.91
CA LYS A 130 -20.06 -4.51 3.24
C LYS A 130 -21.25 -5.28 2.65
N THR A 131 -22.41 -4.63 2.54
CA THR A 131 -23.63 -5.19 1.94
C THR A 131 -23.52 -5.43 0.42
N GLU A 132 -22.57 -4.80 -0.26
CA GLU A 132 -22.35 -4.95 -1.70
C GLU A 132 -21.32 -6.03 -2.04
N LEU A 133 -20.70 -6.62 -1.02
CA LEU A 133 -19.60 -7.57 -1.18
C LEU A 133 -19.97 -8.76 -2.05
N GLU A 134 -21.13 -9.40 -1.80
CA GLU A 134 -21.60 -10.55 -2.58
C GLU A 134 -21.80 -10.21 -4.05
N LYS A 135 -22.38 -9.05 -4.32
CA LYS A 135 -22.58 -8.56 -5.69
C LYS A 135 -21.26 -8.29 -6.38
N PHE A 136 -20.30 -7.74 -5.67
CA PHE A 136 -18.97 -7.42 -6.19
C PHE A 136 -18.22 -8.67 -6.67
N PHE A 137 -18.33 -9.79 -5.94
CA PHE A 137 -17.68 -11.06 -6.28
C PHE A 137 -18.55 -12.04 -7.07
N SER A 138 -19.82 -11.71 -7.38
CA SER A 138 -20.76 -12.63 -8.02
C SER A 138 -20.30 -13.16 -9.38
N SER A 139 -19.49 -12.41 -10.11
CA SER A 139 -18.97 -12.77 -11.43
C SER A 139 -17.66 -13.58 -11.38
N ASP A 140 -17.03 -13.71 -10.21
CA ASP A 140 -15.70 -14.32 -10.08
C ASP A 140 -15.57 -15.20 -8.83
N ARG A 141 -16.34 -16.28 -8.80
CA ARG A 141 -16.41 -17.22 -7.64
C ARG A 141 -15.10 -17.98 -7.36
N LYS A 142 -14.17 -17.97 -8.30
CA LYS A 142 -12.87 -18.63 -8.16
C LYS A 142 -11.75 -17.64 -7.78
N ALA A 143 -12.08 -16.39 -7.55
CA ALA A 143 -11.11 -15.37 -7.23
C ALA A 143 -10.37 -15.68 -5.93
N VAL A 144 -9.08 -15.45 -5.93
CA VAL A 144 -8.27 -15.40 -4.71
C VAL A 144 -8.55 -14.05 -4.04
N ILE A 145 -8.93 -14.09 -2.76
CA ILE A 145 -9.22 -12.90 -1.96
C ILE A 145 -8.19 -12.81 -0.84
N CYS A 146 -7.42 -11.75 -0.81
CA CYS A 146 -6.56 -11.45 0.33
C CYS A 146 -7.20 -10.34 1.18
N CYS A 147 -7.46 -10.62 2.45
CA CYS A 147 -8.16 -9.70 3.34
C CYS A 147 -7.59 -9.70 4.76
N ASP A 148 -7.85 -8.62 5.49
CA ASP A 148 -7.62 -8.49 6.94
C ASP A 148 -8.85 -8.84 7.79
N CYS A 149 -9.99 -9.13 7.16
CA CYS A 149 -11.30 -9.34 7.77
C CYS A 149 -11.96 -10.68 7.35
N HIS A 150 -11.32 -11.79 7.67
CA HIS A 150 -11.71 -13.14 7.24
C HIS A 150 -13.18 -13.52 7.51
N GLU A 151 -13.79 -13.00 8.56
CA GLU A 151 -15.16 -13.40 8.96
C GLU A 151 -16.21 -13.09 7.88
N HIS A 152 -16.00 -12.03 7.08
CA HIS A 152 -16.94 -11.62 6.03
C HIS A 152 -16.89 -12.51 4.78
N PHE A 153 -15.87 -13.35 4.64
CA PHE A 153 -15.60 -14.12 3.41
C PHE A 153 -15.84 -15.61 3.52
N LYS A 154 -16.19 -16.11 4.71
CA LYS A 154 -16.38 -17.56 4.96
C LYS A 154 -17.34 -18.25 3.99
N ASN A 155 -18.30 -17.50 3.44
CA ASN A 155 -19.34 -18.02 2.55
C ASN A 155 -19.15 -17.64 1.06
N LEU A 156 -18.16 -16.79 0.74
CA LEU A 156 -18.03 -16.18 -0.60
C LEU A 156 -17.00 -16.86 -1.51
N SER A 157 -15.93 -17.41 -0.94
CA SER A 157 -14.87 -18.05 -1.72
C SER A 157 -14.15 -19.10 -0.90
N SER A 158 -13.71 -20.18 -1.57
CA SER A 158 -12.83 -21.19 -0.97
C SER A 158 -11.36 -20.76 -0.88
N ASN A 159 -10.98 -19.69 -1.55
CA ASN A 159 -9.60 -19.22 -1.71
C ASN A 159 -9.38 -17.88 -1.00
N VAL A 160 -9.63 -17.83 0.30
CA VAL A 160 -9.38 -16.64 1.11
C VAL A 160 -8.00 -16.71 1.74
N LEU A 161 -7.13 -15.77 1.42
CA LEU A 161 -5.83 -15.57 2.06
C LEU A 161 -5.98 -14.51 3.14
N ILE A 162 -5.40 -14.75 4.31
CA ILE A 162 -5.37 -13.76 5.38
C ILE A 162 -4.07 -12.97 5.24
N SER A 163 -4.18 -11.68 4.99
CA SER A 163 -3.01 -10.80 5.07
C SER A 163 -2.65 -10.61 6.54
N ARG A 164 -1.51 -11.17 6.96
CA ARG A 164 -1.08 -11.10 8.37
C ARG A 164 -0.14 -9.96 8.65
N ASP A 165 0.62 -9.47 7.66
CA ASP A 165 1.62 -8.42 7.87
C ASP A 165 1.79 -7.53 6.66
N HIS A 166 2.10 -6.27 6.92
CA HIS A 166 2.46 -5.29 5.89
C HIS A 166 3.96 -5.44 5.59
N HIS A 167 4.30 -6.40 4.73
CA HIS A 167 5.68 -6.55 4.31
C HIS A 167 6.10 -5.41 3.39
N VAL A 168 7.26 -4.85 3.67
CA VAL A 168 7.84 -3.76 2.87
C VAL A 168 8.39 -4.25 1.52
N GLU A 169 8.54 -5.56 1.36
CA GLU A 169 9.09 -6.21 0.16
C GLU A 169 8.28 -5.87 -1.08
N GLY A 170 6.95 -5.91 -1.00
CA GLY A 170 6.07 -5.56 -2.12
C GLY A 170 6.25 -4.11 -2.57
N LEU A 171 6.41 -3.17 -1.63
CA LEU A 171 6.69 -1.78 -1.96
C LEU A 171 8.04 -1.64 -2.66
N LEU A 172 9.07 -2.30 -2.16
CA LEU A 172 10.42 -2.27 -2.74
C LEU A 172 10.46 -2.95 -4.11
N HIS A 173 9.73 -4.06 -4.28
CA HIS A 173 9.63 -4.73 -5.57
C HIS A 173 8.97 -3.83 -6.62
N LEU A 174 7.84 -3.20 -6.29
CA LEU A 174 7.20 -2.22 -7.17
C LEU A 174 8.16 -1.07 -7.52
N ALA A 175 8.87 -0.52 -6.53
CA ALA A 175 9.82 0.57 -6.75
C ALA A 175 10.99 0.19 -7.67
N ASN A 176 11.40 -1.09 -7.69
CA ASN A 176 12.53 -1.54 -8.49
C ASN A 176 12.15 -2.00 -9.91
N TYR A 177 10.94 -2.54 -10.09
CA TYR A 177 10.57 -3.21 -11.33
C TYR A 177 9.36 -2.60 -12.04
N LEU A 178 8.75 -1.54 -11.49
CA LEU A 178 7.61 -0.89 -12.11
C LEU A 178 8.01 -0.28 -13.45
N GLU A 179 7.33 -0.68 -14.51
CA GLU A 179 7.48 -0.07 -15.82
C GLU A 179 7.02 1.38 -15.79
N ASP A 180 7.66 2.24 -16.59
CA ASP A 180 7.34 3.67 -16.66
C ASP A 180 7.39 4.41 -15.31
N ILE A 181 8.30 3.98 -14.43
CA ILE A 181 8.44 4.58 -13.09
C ILE A 181 8.55 6.11 -13.15
N ASP A 182 9.30 6.64 -14.11
CA ASP A 182 9.54 8.09 -14.26
C ASP A 182 8.23 8.89 -14.42
N SER A 183 7.24 8.33 -15.09
CA SER A 183 5.92 8.96 -15.26
C SER A 183 5.12 9.05 -13.97
N LYS A 184 5.45 8.21 -13.00
CA LYS A 184 4.77 8.10 -11.69
C LYS A 184 5.47 8.87 -10.59
N LEU A 185 6.70 9.32 -10.83
CA LEU A 185 7.46 10.11 -9.86
C LEU A 185 6.84 11.49 -9.67
N LYS A 186 6.70 11.91 -8.43
CA LYS A 186 6.11 13.18 -8.03
C LYS A 186 7.12 14.04 -7.26
N ASN A 187 6.94 15.35 -7.34
CA ASN A 187 7.62 16.28 -6.45
C ASN A 187 7.01 16.21 -5.04
N ALA A 188 7.71 16.75 -4.06
CA ALA A 188 7.26 16.74 -2.67
C ALA A 188 5.88 17.40 -2.48
N ASP A 189 5.59 18.46 -3.20
CA ASP A 189 4.35 19.24 -3.14
C ASP A 189 3.16 18.61 -3.89
N GLU A 190 3.41 17.53 -4.66
CA GLU A 190 2.38 16.84 -5.45
C GLU A 190 1.86 15.55 -4.78
N VAL A 191 2.42 15.15 -3.64
CA VAL A 191 2.08 13.88 -2.98
C VAL A 191 1.16 14.10 -1.79
N TYR A 192 -0.02 13.49 -1.84
CA TYR A 192 -1.04 13.58 -0.79
C TYR A 192 -1.60 12.21 -0.46
N PRO A 193 -2.13 12.02 0.77
CA PRO A 193 -2.88 10.82 1.11
C PRO A 193 -4.09 10.62 0.19
N THR A 194 -4.28 9.39 -0.26
CA THR A 194 -5.46 9.01 -1.04
C THR A 194 -6.56 8.58 -0.08
N TYR A 195 -7.68 9.31 -0.12
CA TYR A 195 -8.88 8.99 0.62
C TYR A 195 -9.93 8.45 -0.33
N LEU A 196 -10.35 7.22 -0.12
CA LEU A 196 -11.48 6.64 -0.81
C LEU A 196 -12.70 6.80 0.10
N SER A 197 -13.65 7.63 -0.31
CA SER A 197 -14.94 7.77 0.36
C SER A 197 -16.01 7.09 -0.49
N GLY A 198 -16.94 6.38 0.14
CA GLY A 198 -18.19 6.01 -0.52
C GLY A 198 -18.99 7.28 -0.86
N ASP A 199 -19.84 7.21 -1.86
CA ASP A 199 -20.56 8.35 -2.47
C ASP A 199 -21.35 9.26 -1.51
N ASP A 200 -21.53 8.86 -0.25
CA ASP A 200 -22.37 9.54 0.73
C ASP A 200 -21.62 10.32 1.84
N GLN A 201 -20.28 10.27 1.90
CA GLN A 201 -19.55 10.83 3.07
C GLN A 201 -19.41 12.36 3.10
N TRP A 202 -19.73 13.06 2.02
CA TRP A 202 -19.59 14.53 1.93
C TRP A 202 -20.88 15.27 1.62
N LYS A 203 -22.05 14.70 1.89
CA LYS A 203 -23.27 15.51 1.90
C LYS A 203 -23.15 16.51 3.04
N LYS A 204 -22.91 17.78 2.68
CA LYS A 204 -22.96 18.90 3.62
C LYS A 204 -24.23 18.78 4.44
N VAL A 205 -24.09 18.62 5.76
CA VAL A 205 -25.16 18.93 6.69
C VAL A 205 -25.44 20.43 6.49
N ARG A 206 -26.57 20.73 5.86
CA ARG A 206 -27.12 22.07 5.77
C ARG A 206 -27.83 22.41 7.07
#